data_382dbc0fa343bb2d1081f334c29d1f9a
#
_entry.id   382dbc0fa343bb2d1081f334c29d1f9a
#
_cell.length_a   1.000
_cell.length_b   1.000
_cell.length_c   1.000
_cell.angle_alpha   90.00
_cell.angle_beta   90.00
_cell.angle_gamma   90.00
#
_symmetry.space_group_name_H-M   'P 1'
#
loop_
_entity.id
_entity.type
_entity.pdbx_description
1 polymer ?
#
loop_
_entity_poly.entity_id
_entity_poly.type
_entity_poly.pdbx_seq_one_letter_code
_entity_poly.pdbx_strand_id
1 'polypeptide(L)'
;MRRLSCLLLALFPLFINANAEEARLLRFPSVGGDKIAFTYAGDLYTVPVDGGQATKLTSHIGFEMFSRFSPDGNTIAFTGQYDGNTEVYLIPAEGGVPQRLTYTATLDRDDIGDRMGPNNIVMCWTPDGKDVVFRTRWYTFSGLRGLLYHAPTDGSDISQIPTTEGGFCSYSPDGKYLAMNRMFREFRTWKYYRGGQADDIWINKVGTTELENITNNPAQDIFPMWVGEEI
;
A
#
# COMPACT_ATOMS: atom_id res chain seq x y z
N MET A 1 24.64 37.53 63.25
CA MET A 1 24.57 36.10 62.83
C MET A 1 23.28 35.88 62.01
N ARG A 2 23.41 35.86 60.68
CA ARG A 2 22.28 35.63 59.76
C ARG A 2 22.23 34.13 59.46
N ARG A 3 21.13 33.48 59.79
CA ARG A 3 20.90 32.08 59.45
C ARG A 3 20.38 32.00 58.01
N LEU A 4 21.15 31.39 57.11
CA LEU A 4 20.75 31.06 55.74
C LEU A 4 19.99 29.74 55.81
N SER A 5 18.65 29.76 55.54
CA SER A 5 17.84 28.55 55.36
C SER A 5 17.92 28.13 53.89
N CYS A 6 18.62 27.05 53.65
CA CYS A 6 18.57 26.37 52.34
C CYS A 6 17.25 25.64 52.20
N LEU A 7 16.40 26.12 51.27
CA LEU A 7 15.19 25.38 50.82
C LEU A 7 15.62 24.33 49.80
N LEU A 8 15.63 23.07 50.17
CA LEU A 8 15.78 21.94 49.25
C LEU A 8 14.48 21.79 48.48
N LEU A 9 14.45 22.19 47.20
CA LEU A 9 13.38 21.86 46.28
C LEU A 9 13.58 20.41 45.85
N ALA A 10 12.77 19.49 46.38
CA ALA A 10 12.70 18.12 45.90
C ALA A 10 11.97 18.10 44.56
N LEU A 11 12.71 17.93 43.45
CA LEU A 11 12.14 17.59 42.14
C LEU A 11 11.58 16.16 42.22
N PHE A 12 10.28 16.03 42.42
CA PHE A 12 9.58 14.77 42.17
C PHE A 12 9.45 14.60 40.64
N PRO A 13 9.97 13.52 40.04
CA PRO A 13 9.67 13.23 38.66
C PRO A 13 8.17 12.89 38.56
N LEU A 14 7.41 13.76 37.92
CA LEU A 14 6.06 13.47 37.47
C LEU A 14 6.17 12.40 36.37
N PHE A 15 6.01 11.14 36.75
CA PHE A 15 5.69 10.08 35.76
C PHE A 15 4.29 10.35 35.22
N ILE A 16 4.21 11.07 34.13
CA ILE A 16 3.01 11.14 33.33
C ILE A 16 2.85 9.75 32.72
N ASN A 17 1.98 8.93 33.28
CA ASN A 17 1.48 7.76 32.60
C ASN A 17 0.67 8.26 31.37
N ALA A 18 1.32 8.39 30.24
CA ALA A 18 0.63 8.54 28.99
C ALA A 18 -0.11 7.22 28.72
N ASN A 19 -1.38 7.14 29.10
CA ASN A 19 -2.24 6.11 28.58
C ASN A 19 -2.33 6.38 27.07
N ALA A 20 -1.65 5.55 26.28
CA ALA A 20 -1.84 5.55 24.86
C ALA A 20 -3.29 5.16 24.59
N GLU A 21 -4.12 6.09 24.14
CA GLU A 21 -5.45 5.74 23.64
C GLU A 21 -5.28 4.85 22.41
N GLU A 22 -6.08 3.79 22.35
CA GLU A 22 -6.10 2.88 21.20
C GLU A 22 -6.41 3.68 19.92
N ALA A 23 -5.44 3.74 19.02
CA ALA A 23 -5.62 4.36 17.72
C ALA A 23 -6.60 3.49 16.91
N ARG A 24 -7.79 4.03 16.63
CA ARG A 24 -8.79 3.41 15.76
C ARG A 24 -8.62 3.96 14.36
N LEU A 25 -9.17 3.29 13.33
CA LEU A 25 -9.11 3.69 11.92
C LEU A 25 -7.73 3.55 11.26
N LEU A 26 -6.94 2.59 11.71
CA LEU A 26 -5.73 2.18 10.98
C LEU A 26 -6.14 1.52 9.66
N ARG A 27 -5.45 1.85 8.56
CA ARG A 27 -5.80 1.38 7.22
C ARG A 27 -4.57 0.87 6.48
N PHE A 28 -4.82 0.02 5.49
CA PHE A 28 -3.83 -0.48 4.52
C PHE A 28 -2.56 -1.07 5.16
N PRO A 29 -2.69 -2.02 6.11
CA PRO A 29 -1.52 -2.59 6.75
C PRO A 29 -0.69 -3.42 5.77
N SER A 30 0.62 -3.37 5.94
CA SER A 30 1.56 -4.30 5.31
C SER A 30 2.66 -4.69 6.29
N VAL A 31 3.17 -5.92 6.16
CA VAL A 31 4.21 -6.46 7.03
C VAL A 31 5.49 -6.61 6.22
N GLY A 32 6.61 -6.19 6.79
CA GLY A 32 7.93 -6.37 6.22
C GLY A 32 8.99 -6.50 7.32
N GLY A 33 9.71 -7.61 7.32
CA GLY A 33 10.65 -7.91 8.39
C GLY A 33 9.98 -7.96 9.76
N ASP A 34 10.45 -7.12 10.67
CA ASP A 34 9.95 -6.97 12.04
C ASP A 34 8.97 -5.80 12.22
N LYS A 35 8.48 -5.21 11.11
CA LYS A 35 7.62 -4.02 11.15
C LYS A 35 6.30 -4.22 10.43
N ILE A 36 5.31 -3.46 10.89
CA ILE A 36 4.03 -3.24 10.22
C ILE A 36 3.99 -1.78 9.79
N ALA A 37 3.76 -1.52 8.50
CA ALA A 37 3.44 -0.20 7.99
C ALA A 37 1.92 -0.05 7.84
N PHE A 38 1.39 1.14 8.10
CA PHE A 38 -0.03 1.43 7.97
C PHE A 38 -0.26 2.93 7.74
N THR A 39 -1.46 3.26 7.26
CA THR A 39 -1.91 4.64 7.13
C THR A 39 -2.79 5.02 8.32
N TYR A 40 -2.52 6.17 8.93
CA TYR A 40 -3.36 6.79 9.95
C TYR A 40 -3.46 8.30 9.71
N ALA A 41 -4.68 8.82 9.68
CA ALA A 41 -4.98 10.24 9.45
C ALA A 41 -4.34 10.84 8.18
N GLY A 42 -4.12 10.02 7.14
CA GLY A 42 -3.54 10.45 5.87
C GLY A 42 -2.03 10.21 5.74
N ASP A 43 -1.33 9.94 6.83
CA ASP A 43 0.12 9.75 6.84
C ASP A 43 0.51 8.27 7.03
N LEU A 44 1.74 7.92 6.65
CA LEU A 44 2.34 6.61 6.89
C LEU A 44 3.01 6.54 8.26
N TYR A 45 2.82 5.39 8.87
CA TYR A 45 3.45 5.01 10.15
C TYR A 45 4.04 3.60 10.05
N THR A 46 5.03 3.34 10.87
CA THR A 46 5.51 1.98 11.16
C THR A 46 5.43 1.68 12.65
N VAL A 47 5.27 0.41 12.98
CA VAL A 47 5.30 -0.11 14.37
C VAL A 47 5.95 -1.49 14.34
N PRO A 48 6.69 -1.91 15.39
CA PRO A 48 7.19 -3.27 15.50
C PRO A 48 6.03 -4.31 15.50
N VAL A 49 6.25 -5.49 14.93
CA VAL A 49 5.23 -6.56 14.88
C VAL A 49 4.81 -7.02 16.30
N ASP A 50 5.72 -6.91 17.26
CA ASP A 50 5.44 -7.21 18.67
C ASP A 50 4.68 -6.10 19.40
N GLY A 51 4.32 -5.04 18.68
CA GLY A 51 3.65 -3.85 19.24
C GLY A 51 4.64 -2.82 19.78
N GLY A 52 4.08 -1.76 20.38
CA GLY A 52 4.87 -0.65 20.92
C GLY A 52 4.45 0.70 20.37
N GLN A 53 5.37 1.64 20.34
CA GLN A 53 5.12 2.98 19.84
C GLN A 53 5.27 3.03 18.34
N ALA A 54 4.24 3.55 17.64
CA ALA A 54 4.30 3.81 16.21
C ALA A 54 5.18 5.04 15.91
N THR A 55 5.97 4.93 14.84
CA THR A 55 6.79 6.01 14.29
C THR A 55 6.13 6.57 13.05
N LYS A 56 5.94 7.88 13.00
CA LYS A 56 5.42 8.58 11.82
C LYS A 56 6.53 8.70 10.77
N LEU A 57 6.29 8.23 9.55
CA LEU A 57 7.25 8.29 8.44
C LEU A 57 7.06 9.52 7.56
N THR A 58 5.81 9.95 7.35
CA THR A 58 5.47 11.05 6.45
C THR A 58 4.65 12.11 7.19
N SER A 59 4.60 13.33 6.64
CA SER A 59 3.86 14.46 7.24
C SER A 59 3.38 15.47 6.20
N HIS A 60 3.05 15.01 5.00
CA HIS A 60 2.55 15.86 3.93
C HIS A 60 1.05 16.13 4.12
N ILE A 61 0.55 17.23 3.52
CA ILE A 61 -0.89 17.58 3.55
C ILE A 61 -1.75 16.64 2.71
N GLY A 62 -1.16 15.98 1.69
CA GLY A 62 -1.83 14.96 0.88
C GLY A 62 -1.92 13.63 1.61
N PHE A 63 -2.56 12.66 0.98
CA PHE A 63 -2.72 11.34 1.54
C PHE A 63 -1.62 10.37 1.08
N GLU A 64 -1.17 9.53 2.00
CA GLU A 64 -0.33 8.37 1.72
C GLU A 64 -1.08 7.09 2.08
N MET A 65 -1.06 6.11 1.17
CA MET A 65 -1.83 4.88 1.34
C MET A 65 -1.24 3.71 0.56
N PHE A 66 -1.78 2.51 0.80
CA PHE A 66 -1.38 1.27 0.13
C PHE A 66 0.12 0.98 0.20
N SER A 67 0.69 1.16 1.39
CA SER A 67 2.10 0.85 1.64
C SER A 67 2.39 -0.63 1.42
N ARG A 68 3.56 -0.93 0.83
CA ARG A 68 4.09 -2.28 0.64
C ARG A 68 5.60 -2.26 0.88
N PHE A 69 6.07 -3.12 1.76
CA PHE A 69 7.51 -3.32 1.95
C PHE A 69 8.13 -4.01 0.75
N SER A 70 9.35 -3.61 0.41
CA SER A 70 10.22 -4.36 -0.50
C SER A 70 10.53 -5.74 0.07
N PRO A 71 10.91 -6.72 -0.77
CA PRO A 71 11.21 -8.08 -0.31
C PRO A 71 12.32 -8.14 0.77
N ASP A 72 13.25 -7.20 0.75
CA ASP A 72 14.33 -7.07 1.75
C ASP A 72 13.92 -6.30 3.02
N GLY A 73 12.70 -5.74 3.04
CA GLY A 73 12.16 -4.98 4.17
C GLY A 73 12.73 -3.56 4.36
N ASN A 74 13.65 -3.11 3.49
CA ASN A 74 14.36 -1.85 3.70
C ASN A 74 13.67 -0.63 3.11
N THR A 75 12.75 -0.84 2.16
CA THR A 75 12.04 0.23 1.44
C THR A 75 10.53 -0.02 1.50
N ILE A 76 9.77 1.06 1.55
CA ILE A 76 8.30 1.03 1.46
C ILE A 76 7.91 1.76 0.19
N ALA A 77 7.17 1.07 -0.70
CA ALA A 77 6.46 1.68 -1.80
C ALA A 77 5.05 2.08 -1.33
N PHE A 78 4.56 3.22 -1.76
CA PHE A 78 3.22 3.70 -1.39
C PHE A 78 2.63 4.61 -2.47
N THR A 79 1.32 4.76 -2.44
CA THR A 79 0.59 5.74 -3.23
C THR A 79 0.52 7.04 -2.46
N GLY A 80 1.10 8.12 -2.99
CA GLY A 80 1.13 9.44 -2.36
C GLY A 80 0.47 10.50 -3.22
N GLN A 81 -0.17 11.49 -2.56
CA GLN A 81 -0.82 12.64 -3.18
C GLN A 81 -0.06 13.92 -2.83
N TYR A 82 1.09 14.16 -3.47
CA TYR A 82 1.92 15.31 -3.12
C TYR A 82 1.72 16.51 -4.05
N ASP A 83 1.46 16.26 -5.34
CA ASP A 83 1.38 17.31 -6.37
C ASP A 83 -0.03 17.40 -7.00
N GLY A 84 -1.08 17.08 -6.25
CA GLY A 84 -2.48 17.16 -6.68
C GLY A 84 -3.05 15.87 -7.27
N ASN A 85 -2.25 15.00 -7.87
CA ASN A 85 -2.62 13.65 -8.28
C ASN A 85 -1.93 12.59 -7.42
N THR A 86 -2.38 11.35 -7.52
CA THR A 86 -1.78 10.21 -6.83
C THR A 86 -0.71 9.55 -7.70
N GLU A 87 0.44 9.28 -7.11
CA GLU A 87 1.59 8.66 -7.77
C GLU A 87 2.26 7.62 -6.89
N VAL A 88 3.13 6.81 -7.47
CA VAL A 88 3.95 5.83 -6.74
C VAL A 88 5.19 6.51 -6.18
N TYR A 89 5.43 6.32 -4.90
CA TYR A 89 6.58 6.82 -4.16
C TYR A 89 7.31 5.70 -3.44
N LEU A 90 8.60 5.90 -3.20
CA LEU A 90 9.44 5.08 -2.33
C LEU A 90 9.90 5.89 -1.12
N ILE A 91 9.99 5.25 0.03
CA ILE A 91 10.61 5.81 1.23
C ILE A 91 11.40 4.72 1.96
N PRO A 92 12.58 5.00 2.55
CA PRO A 92 13.24 4.04 3.43
C PRO A 92 12.33 3.61 4.59
N ALA A 93 12.37 2.35 4.98
CA ALA A 93 11.52 1.81 6.06
C ALA A 93 11.78 2.49 7.42
N GLU A 94 12.96 3.12 7.58
CA GLU A 94 13.34 3.93 8.76
C GLU A 94 12.91 5.40 8.65
N GLY A 95 12.26 5.79 7.55
CA GLY A 95 11.91 7.17 7.25
C GLY A 95 12.94 7.87 6.38
N GLY A 96 12.59 9.06 5.92
CA GLY A 96 13.43 9.86 5.03
C GLY A 96 12.62 10.71 4.08
N VAL A 97 13.22 11.12 2.97
CA VAL A 97 12.55 11.91 1.93
C VAL A 97 11.91 10.95 0.92
N PRO A 98 10.60 11.02 0.68
CA PRO A 98 9.96 10.22 -0.36
C PRO A 98 10.51 10.52 -1.75
N GLN A 99 10.79 9.48 -2.51
CA GLN A 99 11.20 9.55 -3.91
C GLN A 99 10.05 9.15 -4.81
N ARG A 100 9.67 10.03 -5.74
CA ARG A 100 8.62 9.76 -6.73
C ARG A 100 9.14 8.86 -7.84
N LEU A 101 8.36 7.80 -8.18
CA LEU A 101 8.68 6.87 -9.27
C LEU A 101 7.85 7.12 -10.52
N THR A 102 6.60 7.57 -10.39
CA THR A 102 5.70 7.74 -11.53
C THR A 102 5.33 9.20 -11.74
N TYR A 103 5.12 9.57 -13.01
CA TYR A 103 4.77 10.92 -13.44
C TYR A 103 3.66 10.82 -14.47
N THR A 104 2.43 10.58 -14.02
CA THR A 104 1.29 10.40 -14.91
C THR A 104 0.44 11.66 -14.99
N ALA A 105 -0.25 11.84 -16.12
CA ALA A 105 -1.21 12.94 -16.25
C ALA A 105 -2.43 12.69 -15.35
N THR A 106 -2.98 13.75 -14.78
CA THR A 106 -4.27 13.70 -14.07
C THR A 106 -5.41 13.43 -15.04
N LEU A 107 -6.39 12.66 -14.61
CA LEU A 107 -7.54 12.25 -15.41
C LEU A 107 -8.84 12.95 -14.97
N ASP A 108 -8.79 13.98 -14.12
CA ASP A 108 -9.94 14.61 -13.44
C ASP A 108 -10.87 13.63 -12.70
N ARG A 109 -10.38 12.44 -12.37
CA ARG A 109 -11.09 11.37 -11.67
C ARG A 109 -10.18 10.59 -10.72
N ASP A 110 -9.13 11.26 -10.26
CA ASP A 110 -8.10 10.67 -9.40
C ASP A 110 -8.27 11.12 -7.94
N ASP A 111 -9.42 11.72 -7.62
CA ASP A 111 -9.73 12.14 -6.26
C ASP A 111 -9.78 10.92 -5.33
N ILE A 112 -9.14 11.03 -4.19
CA ILE A 112 -9.17 10.03 -3.12
C ILE A 112 -10.60 9.76 -2.65
N GLY A 113 -11.47 10.76 -2.71
CA GLY A 113 -12.89 10.65 -2.41
C GLY A 113 -13.74 10.01 -3.53
N ASP A 114 -13.17 9.74 -4.71
CA ASP A 114 -13.89 9.06 -5.77
C ASP A 114 -14.27 7.65 -5.32
N ARG A 115 -15.50 7.25 -5.62
CA ARG A 115 -15.98 5.88 -5.37
C ARG A 115 -15.16 4.79 -6.08
N MET A 116 -14.31 5.16 -7.04
CA MET A 116 -13.37 4.27 -7.73
C MET A 116 -11.98 4.27 -7.10
N GLY A 117 -11.78 5.09 -6.08
CA GLY A 117 -10.51 5.28 -5.41
C GLY A 117 -9.49 6.09 -6.22
N PRO A 118 -8.32 6.31 -5.65
CA PRO A 118 -7.23 7.02 -6.31
C PRO A 118 -6.72 6.26 -7.54
N ASN A 119 -5.91 6.92 -8.35
CA ASN A 119 -5.14 6.28 -9.41
C ASN A 119 -3.75 5.85 -8.92
N ASN A 120 -2.98 5.14 -9.75
CA ASN A 120 -1.60 4.73 -9.45
C ASN A 120 -1.44 4.06 -8.07
N ILE A 121 -2.29 3.06 -7.81
CA ILE A 121 -2.32 2.37 -6.52
C ILE A 121 -1.23 1.29 -6.48
N VAL A 122 -0.35 1.36 -5.48
CA VAL A 122 0.65 0.33 -5.23
C VAL A 122 -0.02 -1.00 -4.85
N MET A 123 0.31 -2.06 -5.58
CA MET A 123 -0.23 -3.40 -5.37
C MET A 123 0.76 -4.32 -4.63
N CYS A 124 1.93 -4.53 -5.21
CA CYS A 124 2.98 -5.38 -4.65
C CYS A 124 4.35 -5.00 -5.22
N TRP A 125 5.38 -5.72 -4.82
CA TRP A 125 6.72 -5.71 -5.42
C TRP A 125 6.95 -6.96 -6.25
N THR A 126 7.85 -6.87 -7.22
CA THR A 126 8.43 -8.08 -7.83
C THR A 126 9.30 -8.82 -6.80
N PRO A 127 9.41 -10.16 -6.87
CA PRO A 127 10.18 -10.93 -5.89
C PRO A 127 11.67 -10.55 -5.82
N ASP A 128 12.25 -10.04 -6.92
CA ASP A 128 13.64 -9.57 -6.98
C ASP A 128 13.81 -8.11 -6.46
N GLY A 129 12.70 -7.45 -6.07
CA GLY A 129 12.72 -6.09 -5.54
C GLY A 129 13.07 -4.99 -6.53
N LYS A 130 13.11 -5.28 -7.83
CA LYS A 130 13.49 -4.28 -8.84
C LYS A 130 12.34 -3.39 -9.27
N ASP A 131 11.11 -3.90 -9.23
CA ASP A 131 9.94 -3.17 -9.68
C ASP A 131 8.86 -3.13 -8.61
N VAL A 132 8.15 -2.00 -8.58
CA VAL A 132 6.88 -1.86 -7.89
C VAL A 132 5.76 -2.10 -8.88
N VAL A 133 4.85 -3.01 -8.58
CA VAL A 133 3.63 -3.19 -9.35
C VAL A 133 2.57 -2.21 -8.87
N PHE A 134 2.03 -1.44 -9.78
CA PHE A 134 0.95 -0.52 -9.49
C PHE A 134 -0.19 -0.66 -10.48
N ARG A 135 -1.39 -0.32 -10.00
CA ARG A 135 -2.61 -0.27 -10.82
C ARG A 135 -2.90 1.14 -11.25
N THR A 136 -3.16 1.32 -12.53
CA THR A 136 -3.58 2.62 -13.07
C THR A 136 -4.77 2.50 -14.00
N ARG A 137 -5.54 3.60 -14.14
CA ARG A 137 -6.63 3.75 -15.10
C ARG A 137 -6.22 4.58 -16.32
N TRP A 138 -4.94 4.80 -16.50
CA TRP A 138 -4.40 5.74 -17.48
C TRP A 138 -4.94 5.53 -18.89
N TYR A 139 -4.98 4.33 -19.39
CA TYR A 139 -5.49 4.03 -20.73
C TYR A 139 -6.85 3.33 -20.74
N THR A 140 -7.66 3.51 -19.70
CA THR A 140 -8.96 2.85 -19.61
C THR A 140 -10.11 3.86 -19.76
N PHE A 141 -11.11 3.53 -20.58
CA PHE A 141 -12.34 4.30 -20.67
C PHE A 141 -13.24 4.12 -19.46
N SER A 142 -13.15 2.95 -18.81
CA SER A 142 -13.97 2.61 -17.65
C SER A 142 -13.24 2.96 -16.37
N GLY A 143 -13.86 3.75 -15.49
CA GLY A 143 -13.36 3.94 -14.13
C GLY A 143 -13.32 2.67 -13.29
N LEU A 144 -14.02 1.62 -13.71
CA LEU A 144 -14.08 0.33 -13.01
C LEU A 144 -12.86 -0.55 -13.29
N ARG A 145 -12.26 -0.39 -14.46
CA ARG A 145 -11.13 -1.20 -14.92
C ARG A 145 -9.82 -0.49 -14.64
N GLY A 146 -8.80 -1.25 -14.36
CA GLY A 146 -7.43 -0.77 -14.25
C GLY A 146 -6.48 -1.76 -14.88
N LEU A 147 -5.31 -1.28 -15.23
CA LEU A 147 -4.23 -2.05 -15.80
C LEU A 147 -3.07 -2.09 -14.80
N LEU A 148 -2.31 -3.17 -14.82
CA LEU A 148 -1.13 -3.33 -13.99
C LEU A 148 0.12 -2.92 -14.78
N TYR A 149 1.01 -2.21 -14.10
CA TYR A 149 2.29 -1.76 -14.65
C TYR A 149 3.42 -2.03 -13.66
N HIS A 150 4.61 -2.23 -14.20
CA HIS A 150 5.85 -2.17 -13.44
C HIS A 150 6.38 -0.74 -13.43
N ALA A 151 6.79 -0.27 -12.25
CA ALA A 151 7.58 0.94 -12.05
C ALA A 151 8.96 0.52 -11.53
N PRO A 152 10.00 0.56 -12.39
CA PRO A 152 11.35 0.22 -11.96
C PRO A 152 11.88 1.16 -10.87
N THR A 153 12.54 0.61 -9.85
CA THR A 153 13.06 1.39 -8.72
C THR A 153 14.24 2.29 -9.08
N ASP A 154 14.89 2.03 -10.21
CA ASP A 154 15.98 2.85 -10.77
C ASP A 154 15.47 4.06 -11.56
N GLY A 155 14.15 4.23 -11.70
CA GLY A 155 13.52 5.35 -12.41
C GLY A 155 13.51 5.19 -13.94
N SER A 156 13.80 4.00 -14.46
CA SER A 156 13.62 3.72 -15.89
C SER A 156 12.15 3.63 -16.29
N ASP A 157 11.87 3.44 -17.59
CA ASP A 157 10.52 3.53 -18.13
C ASP A 157 9.58 2.47 -17.54
N ILE A 158 8.36 2.91 -17.19
CA ILE A 158 7.29 2.02 -16.76
C ILE A 158 6.85 1.11 -17.91
N SER A 159 6.46 -0.12 -17.60
CA SER A 159 6.01 -1.10 -18.57
C SER A 159 4.72 -1.78 -18.15
N GLN A 160 3.82 -2.02 -19.11
CA GLN A 160 2.55 -2.69 -18.82
C GLN A 160 2.75 -4.20 -18.64
N ILE A 161 2.15 -4.75 -17.59
CA ILE A 161 1.98 -6.20 -17.45
C ILE A 161 0.94 -6.66 -18.50
N PRO A 162 1.21 -7.69 -19.30
CA PRO A 162 0.36 -8.06 -20.45
C PRO A 162 -0.95 -8.74 -20.02
N THR A 163 -1.69 -8.12 -19.11
CA THR A 163 -3.03 -8.53 -18.68
C THR A 163 -4.06 -7.53 -19.17
N THR A 164 -5.30 -7.97 -19.35
CA THR A 164 -6.40 -7.11 -19.84
C THR A 164 -7.00 -6.22 -18.76
N GLU A 165 -6.86 -6.61 -17.51
CA GLU A 165 -7.37 -5.93 -16.32
C GLU A 165 -6.52 -6.37 -15.12
N GLY A 166 -6.52 -5.60 -14.04
CA GLY A 166 -5.84 -5.97 -12.82
C GLY A 166 -6.24 -5.14 -11.62
N GLY A 167 -6.28 -5.80 -10.48
CA GLY A 167 -6.51 -5.23 -9.17
C GLY A 167 -5.45 -5.70 -8.19
N PHE A 168 -5.83 -6.07 -6.97
CA PHE A 168 -4.90 -6.64 -6.00
C PHE A 168 -4.20 -7.86 -6.58
N CYS A 169 -2.91 -7.94 -6.37
CA CYS A 169 -2.09 -9.01 -6.91
C CYS A 169 -0.92 -9.37 -5.98
N SER A 170 -0.40 -10.56 -6.19
CA SER A 170 0.77 -11.08 -5.47
C SER A 170 1.54 -12.03 -6.39
N TYR A 171 2.86 -11.89 -6.45
CA TYR A 171 3.73 -12.81 -7.16
C TYR A 171 3.94 -14.11 -6.39
N SER A 172 4.08 -15.22 -7.13
CA SER A 172 4.66 -16.44 -6.56
C SER A 172 6.10 -16.18 -6.12
N PRO A 173 6.60 -16.88 -5.09
CA PRO A 173 7.97 -16.68 -4.59
C PRO A 173 9.06 -16.86 -5.65
N ASP A 174 8.82 -17.72 -6.65
CA ASP A 174 9.74 -17.96 -7.77
C ASP A 174 9.57 -16.95 -8.93
N GLY A 175 8.62 -16.02 -8.82
CA GLY A 175 8.34 -14.98 -9.81
C GLY A 175 7.72 -15.45 -11.12
N LYS A 176 7.29 -16.71 -11.22
CA LYS A 176 6.76 -17.25 -12.48
C LYS A 176 5.27 -16.98 -12.68
N TYR A 177 4.55 -16.75 -11.59
CA TYR A 177 3.10 -16.53 -11.61
C TYR A 177 2.71 -15.27 -10.85
N LEU A 178 1.66 -14.62 -11.33
CA LEU A 178 1.02 -13.48 -10.69
C LEU A 178 -0.42 -13.85 -10.40
N ALA A 179 -0.78 -14.03 -9.12
CA ALA A 179 -2.15 -14.15 -8.70
C ALA A 179 -2.80 -12.77 -8.61
N MET A 180 -3.99 -12.58 -9.15
CA MET A 180 -4.60 -11.27 -9.24
C MET A 180 -6.13 -11.30 -9.22
N ASN A 181 -6.73 -10.23 -8.73
CA ASN A 181 -8.11 -9.87 -9.01
C ASN A 181 -8.19 -9.08 -10.33
N ARG A 182 -9.26 -9.24 -11.07
CA ARG A 182 -9.50 -8.43 -12.28
C ARG A 182 -10.03 -7.04 -11.93
N MET A 183 -10.81 -6.95 -10.86
CA MET A 183 -11.45 -5.72 -10.44
C MET A 183 -10.81 -5.18 -9.15
N PHE A 184 -10.75 -3.87 -9.01
CA PHE A 184 -10.34 -3.21 -7.76
C PHE A 184 -11.58 -2.69 -7.04
N ARG A 185 -11.82 -3.17 -5.83
CA ARG A 185 -13.08 -2.91 -5.11
C ARG A 185 -12.93 -2.34 -3.71
N GLU A 186 -11.74 -1.94 -3.31
CA GLU A 186 -11.45 -1.40 -1.97
C GLU A 186 -12.41 -0.26 -1.57
N PHE A 187 -12.78 0.58 -2.53
CA PHE A 187 -13.66 1.74 -2.30
C PHE A 187 -15.13 1.49 -2.63
N ARG A 188 -15.55 0.24 -2.83
CA ARG A 188 -16.92 -0.11 -3.19
C ARG A 188 -17.68 -0.74 -2.04
N THR A 189 -18.98 -0.48 -2.00
CA THR A 189 -19.90 -0.95 -0.96
C THR A 189 -20.69 -2.20 -1.35
N TRP A 190 -20.28 -2.91 -2.40
CA TRP A 190 -20.98 -4.10 -2.86
C TRP A 190 -20.76 -5.28 -1.90
N LYS A 191 -21.78 -5.62 -1.17
CA LYS A 191 -21.72 -6.74 -0.21
C LYS A 191 -22.12 -8.08 -0.80
N TYR A 192 -23.15 -8.07 -1.64
CA TYR A 192 -23.77 -9.30 -2.17
C TYR A 192 -23.88 -9.30 -3.70
N TYR A 193 -23.08 -8.51 -4.38
CA TYR A 193 -23.11 -8.48 -5.83
C TYR A 193 -22.57 -9.78 -6.40
N ARG A 194 -23.31 -10.38 -7.37
CA ARG A 194 -23.00 -11.66 -8.02
C ARG A 194 -23.05 -11.55 -9.55
N GLY A 195 -22.87 -10.38 -10.09
CA GLY A 195 -22.86 -10.15 -11.54
C GLY A 195 -21.46 -10.34 -12.14
N GLY A 196 -21.31 -10.06 -13.42
CA GLY A 196 -20.07 -10.24 -14.18
C GLY A 196 -18.86 -9.44 -13.73
N GLN A 197 -19.02 -8.59 -12.68
CA GLN A 197 -17.92 -7.90 -12.01
C GLN A 197 -17.66 -8.45 -10.59
N ALA A 198 -18.25 -9.59 -10.23
CA ALA A 198 -17.85 -10.35 -9.06
C ALA A 198 -16.40 -10.82 -9.26
N ASP A 199 -15.61 -10.73 -8.21
CA ASP A 199 -14.20 -11.08 -8.31
C ASP A 199 -13.96 -12.55 -8.00
N ASP A 200 -13.10 -13.12 -8.84
CA ASP A 200 -12.41 -14.37 -8.64
C ASP A 200 -10.91 -14.12 -8.58
N ILE A 201 -10.16 -15.11 -8.15
CA ILE A 201 -8.71 -15.13 -8.25
C ILE A 201 -8.29 -15.73 -9.60
N TRP A 202 -7.46 -14.99 -10.28
CA TRP A 202 -6.89 -15.38 -11.58
C TRP A 202 -5.37 -15.51 -11.44
N ILE A 203 -4.79 -16.48 -12.15
CA ILE A 203 -3.36 -16.63 -12.26
C ILE A 203 -2.91 -16.26 -13.67
N ASN A 204 -1.95 -15.37 -13.75
CA ASN A 204 -1.21 -15.06 -14.97
C ASN A 204 0.16 -15.72 -14.93
N LYS A 205 0.56 -16.39 -16.01
CA LYS A 205 1.94 -16.80 -16.20
C LYS A 205 2.74 -15.58 -16.65
N VAL A 206 3.69 -15.19 -15.83
CA VAL A 206 4.48 -13.95 -16.02
C VAL A 206 5.10 -13.87 -17.42
N GLY A 207 4.96 -12.70 -18.04
CA GLY A 207 5.44 -12.45 -19.40
C GLY A 207 4.53 -12.97 -20.51
N THR A 208 3.37 -13.52 -20.18
CA THR A 208 2.38 -13.98 -21.16
C THR A 208 1.00 -13.30 -20.93
N THR A 209 0.09 -13.52 -21.87
CA THR A 209 -1.33 -13.10 -21.73
C THR A 209 -2.23 -14.22 -21.21
N GLU A 210 -1.66 -15.37 -20.82
CA GLU A 210 -2.39 -16.51 -20.30
C GLU A 210 -2.97 -16.18 -18.92
N LEU A 211 -4.29 -16.37 -18.76
CA LEU A 211 -5.02 -16.15 -17.52
C LEU A 211 -5.87 -17.39 -17.21
N GLU A 212 -5.72 -17.93 -16.02
CA GLU A 212 -6.53 -19.04 -15.51
C GLU A 212 -7.33 -18.57 -14.29
N ASN A 213 -8.66 -18.82 -14.30
CA ASN A 213 -9.52 -18.61 -13.15
C ASN A 213 -9.45 -19.83 -12.23
N ILE A 214 -8.95 -19.65 -11.01
CA ILE A 214 -8.74 -20.73 -10.06
C ILE A 214 -9.85 -20.87 -9.00
N THR A 215 -10.72 -19.87 -8.85
CA THR A 215 -11.77 -19.90 -7.82
C THR A 215 -13.17 -20.13 -8.41
N ASN A 216 -13.53 -19.53 -9.50
CA ASN A 216 -14.76 -19.75 -10.31
C ASN A 216 -15.99 -20.23 -9.50
N ASN A 217 -16.41 -19.47 -8.51
CA ASN A 217 -17.51 -19.79 -7.62
C ASN A 217 -18.44 -18.58 -7.42
N PRO A 218 -19.65 -18.72 -6.84
CA PRO A 218 -20.58 -17.60 -6.66
C PRO A 218 -20.19 -16.63 -5.55
N ALA A 219 -19.10 -16.86 -4.81
CA ALA A 219 -18.59 -15.95 -3.79
C ALA A 219 -17.77 -14.80 -4.41
N GLN A 220 -17.19 -13.99 -3.59
CA GLN A 220 -16.26 -12.93 -3.98
C GLN A 220 -14.91 -13.27 -3.38
N ASP A 221 -13.97 -13.67 -4.22
CA ASP A 221 -12.63 -14.04 -3.83
C ASP A 221 -11.70 -12.89 -4.18
N ILE A 222 -11.11 -12.27 -3.14
CA ILE A 222 -10.30 -11.04 -3.26
C ILE A 222 -9.03 -11.13 -2.42
N PHE A 223 -8.06 -10.27 -2.73
CA PHE A 223 -6.78 -10.16 -2.03
C PHE A 223 -5.93 -11.44 -2.10
N PRO A 224 -5.59 -11.91 -3.31
CA PRO A 224 -4.71 -13.08 -3.44
C PRO A 224 -3.37 -12.82 -2.79
N MET A 225 -2.90 -13.77 -1.97
CA MET A 225 -1.59 -13.73 -1.35
C MET A 225 -0.92 -15.09 -1.47
N TRP A 226 0.29 -15.12 -2.03
CA TRP A 226 1.10 -16.33 -2.04
C TRP A 226 1.73 -16.57 -0.66
N VAL A 227 1.61 -17.79 -0.17
CA VAL A 227 2.26 -18.26 1.05
C VAL A 227 2.99 -19.57 0.71
N GLY A 228 4.28 -19.48 0.45
CA GLY A 228 5.02 -20.60 -0.11
C GLY A 228 4.50 -20.95 -1.52
N GLU A 229 4.04 -22.18 -1.72
CA GLU A 229 3.49 -22.66 -3.00
C GLU A 229 1.95 -22.57 -3.09
N GLU A 230 1.30 -22.02 -2.07
CA GLU A 230 -0.16 -21.92 -1.97
C GLU A 230 -0.63 -20.44 -2.10
N ILE A 231 -1.91 -20.27 -2.48
CA ILE A 231 -2.61 -18.97 -2.58
C ILE A 231 -3.80 -18.97 -1.64
#